data_156437e40ee39e098d357ad02e2748cd
#
_entry.id   156437e40ee39e098d357ad02e2748cd
#
_cell.length_a   1.000
_cell.length_b   1.000
_cell.length_c   1.000
_cell.angle_alpha   90.00
_cell.angle_beta   90.00
_cell.angle_gamma   90.00
#
_symmetry.space_group_name_H-M   'P 1'
#
loop_
_entity.id
_entity.type
_entity.pdbx_description
1 polymer ?
#
loop_
_entity_poly.entity_id
_entity_poly.type
_entity_poly.pdbx_seq_one_letter_code
_entity_poly.pdbx_strand_id
1 'polypeptide(L)' 'MQYIKAKFENSKRSYTYRTEDSVNPGDIVTNDKGSKLTVVDEPVDAAWIKACGADKVAVVKKYVETESEKQNG' A
#
# COMPACT_ATOMS: atom_id res chain seq x y z
N MET A 1 10.20 -5.78 5.89
CA MET A 1 8.76 -5.59 5.74
C MET A 1 8.31 -4.33 6.46
N GLN A 2 7.36 -3.62 5.88
CA GLN A 2 6.94 -2.33 6.37
C GLN A 2 5.42 -2.30 6.46
N TYR A 3 4.89 -1.74 7.54
CA TYR A 3 3.45 -1.48 7.64
C TYR A 3 3.19 -0.02 7.28
N ILE A 4 2.14 0.20 6.50
CA ILE A 4 1.82 1.52 5.99
C ILE A 4 0.32 1.76 6.07
N LYS A 5 -0.05 3.03 5.96
CA LYS A 5 -1.44 3.42 5.76
C LYS A 5 -1.58 3.90 4.33
N ALA A 6 -2.62 3.45 3.67
CA ALA A 6 -2.88 3.86 2.29
C ALA A 6 -4.37 3.94 2.04
N LYS A 7 -4.77 4.71 1.05
CA LYS A 7 -6.17 4.88 0.72
C LYS A 7 -6.38 4.72 -0.76
N PHE A 8 -7.56 4.25 -1.12
CA PHE A 8 -7.96 4.17 -2.52
C PHE A 8 -8.11 5.59 -3.07
N GLU A 9 -7.97 5.69 -4.37
CA GLU A 9 -7.96 6.98 -5.05
C GLU A 9 -9.21 7.81 -4.76
N ASN A 10 -10.36 7.16 -4.70
CA ASN A 10 -11.63 7.84 -4.51
C ASN A 10 -12.16 7.71 -3.08
N SER A 11 -11.32 7.33 -2.14
CA SER A 11 -11.74 7.12 -0.77
C SER A 11 -11.08 8.13 0.15
N LYS A 12 -11.80 8.58 1.15
CA LYS A 12 -11.24 9.45 2.17
C LYS A 12 -10.69 8.65 3.34
N ARG A 13 -10.91 7.35 3.32
CA ARG A 13 -10.54 6.48 4.43
C ARG A 13 -9.26 5.74 4.10
N SER A 14 -8.32 5.71 5.05
CA SER A 14 -7.10 4.94 4.88
C SER A 14 -7.23 3.62 5.62
N TYR A 15 -6.46 2.65 5.17
CA TYR A 15 -6.43 1.32 5.75
C TYR A 15 -4.99 0.91 5.96
N THR A 16 -4.79 -0.07 6.84
CA THR A 16 -3.46 -0.58 7.14
C THR A 16 -3.10 -1.69 6.16
N TYR A 17 -1.90 -1.61 5.62
CA TYR A 17 -1.35 -2.61 4.72
C TYR A 17 0.08 -2.91 5.10
N ARG A 18 0.62 -3.97 4.54
CA ARG A 18 2.04 -4.27 4.68
C ARG A 18 2.65 -4.46 3.31
N THR A 19 3.93 -4.20 3.21
CA THR A 19 4.65 -4.35 1.95
C THR A 19 6.09 -4.75 2.22
N GLU A 20 6.66 -5.52 1.31
CA GLU A 20 8.08 -5.85 1.37
C GLU A 20 8.92 -4.72 0.80
N ASP A 21 8.31 -3.80 0.11
CA ASP A 21 9.01 -2.69 -0.52
C ASP A 21 9.15 -1.52 0.44
N SER A 22 10.10 -0.65 0.15
CA SER A 22 10.28 0.57 0.90
C SER A 22 9.49 1.67 0.22
N VAL A 23 8.48 2.21 0.92
CA VAL A 23 7.61 3.24 0.34
C VAL A 23 7.49 4.40 1.33
N ASN A 24 7.15 5.56 0.79
CA ASN A 24 6.97 6.78 1.56
C ASN A 24 5.60 7.38 1.27
N PRO A 25 5.10 8.28 2.13
CA PRO A 25 3.84 8.96 1.85
C PRO A 25 3.87 9.61 0.48
N GLY A 26 2.81 9.45 -0.27
CA GLY A 26 2.72 9.93 -1.64
C GLY A 26 3.03 8.87 -2.67
N ASP A 27 3.67 7.78 -2.28
CA ASP A 27 3.95 6.70 -3.22
C ASP A 27 2.67 5.94 -3.53
N ILE A 28 2.65 5.31 -4.69
CA ILE A 28 1.52 4.50 -5.11
C ILE A 28 1.87 3.04 -4.89
N VAL A 29 0.91 2.30 -4.35
CA VAL A 29 1.04 0.85 -4.17
C VAL A 29 -0.17 0.18 -4.80
N THR A 30 -0.05 -1.10 -5.10
CA THR A 30 -1.15 -1.86 -5.65
C THR A 30 -1.45 -3.07 -4.76
N ASN A 31 -2.72 -3.43 -4.68
CA ASN A 31 -3.12 -4.61 -3.93
C ASN A 31 -3.15 -5.82 -4.87
N ASP A 32 -3.56 -6.96 -4.35
CA ASP A 32 -3.58 -8.19 -5.14
C ASP A 32 -4.60 -8.17 -6.26
N LYS A 33 -5.53 -7.23 -6.22
CA LYS A 33 -6.54 -7.07 -7.27
C LYS A 33 -6.12 -6.04 -8.31
N GLY A 34 -4.94 -5.46 -8.16
CA GLY A 34 -4.44 -4.48 -9.09
C GLY A 34 -4.95 -3.06 -8.86
N SER A 35 -5.67 -2.83 -7.79
CA SER A 35 -6.14 -1.48 -7.48
C SER A 35 -4.98 -0.65 -6.95
N LYS A 36 -4.97 0.62 -7.31
CA LYS A 36 -3.93 1.55 -6.87
C LYS A 36 -4.37 2.27 -5.60
N LEU A 37 -3.43 2.40 -4.68
CA LEU A 37 -3.65 3.13 -3.45
C LEU A 37 -2.52 4.11 -3.26
N THR A 38 -2.80 5.19 -2.54
CA THR A 38 -1.79 6.20 -2.22
C THR A 38 -1.39 6.05 -0.77
N VAL A 39 -0.10 5.92 -0.53
CA VAL A 39 0.43 5.87 0.85
C VAL A 39 0.24 7.23 1.49
N VAL A 40 -0.29 7.24 2.69
CA VAL A 40 -0.56 8.48 3.42
C VAL A 40 0.31 8.52 4.67
N ASP A 41 0.54 9.76 5.16
CA ASP A 41 1.38 9.97 6.33
C ASP A 41 0.52 9.91 7.58
N GLU A 42 0.10 8.70 7.91
CA GLU A 42 -0.69 8.46 9.12
C GLU A 42 -0.05 7.35 9.91
N PRO A 43 -0.11 7.42 11.23
CA PRO A 43 0.49 6.39 12.06
C PRO A 43 -0.26 5.07 11.90
N VAL A 44 0.50 3.99 11.89
CA VAL A 44 -0.06 2.64 11.84
C VAL A 44 -0.36 2.22 13.27
N ASP A 45 -1.54 1.63 13.47
CA ASP A 45 -1.94 1.18 14.80
C ASP A 45 -1.34 -0.20 15.07
N ALA A 46 -0.23 -0.22 15.77
CA ALA A 46 0.48 -1.46 16.07
C ALA A 46 -0.37 -2.39 16.96
N ALA A 47 -1.20 -1.83 17.82
CA ALA A 47 -2.07 -2.64 18.67
C ALA A 47 -3.12 -3.37 17.83
N TRP A 48 -3.64 -2.70 16.81
CA TRP A 48 -4.62 -3.32 15.90
C TRP A 48 -3.98 -4.46 15.13
N ILE A 49 -2.75 -4.24 14.65
CA ILE A 49 -2.02 -5.27 13.90
C ILE A 49 -1.78 -6.48 14.80
N LYS A 50 -1.39 -6.25 16.04
CA LYS A 50 -1.13 -7.33 16.98
C LYS A 50 -2.40 -8.09 17.30
N ALA A 51 -3.52 -7.38 17.44
CA ALA A 51 -4.79 -8.02 17.75
C ALA A 51 -5.32 -8.84 16.59
N CYS A 52 -5.15 -8.35 15.37
CA CYS A 52 -5.64 -9.07 14.18
C CYS A 52 -4.70 -10.14 13.69
N GLY A 53 -3.40 -10.00 13.98
CA GLY A 53 -2.39 -10.89 13.44
C GLY A 53 -1.81 -10.33 12.16
N ALA A 54 -0.48 -10.30 12.08
CA ALA A 54 0.21 -9.70 10.95
C ALA A 54 -0.15 -10.38 9.63
N ASP A 55 -0.42 -11.66 9.66
CA ASP A 55 -0.76 -12.41 8.47
C ASP A 55 -2.14 -12.06 7.92
N LYS A 56 -2.94 -11.34 8.69
CA LYS A 56 -4.25 -10.89 8.24
C LYS A 56 -4.23 -9.50 7.64
N VAL A 57 -3.10 -8.81 7.73
CA VAL A 57 -2.94 -7.51 7.12
C VAL A 57 -2.70 -7.70 5.63
N ALA A 58 -3.48 -7.03 4.81
CA ALA A 58 -3.37 -7.18 3.37
C ALA A 58 -2.01 -6.71 2.87
N VAL A 59 -1.48 -7.39 1.87
CA VAL A 59 -0.17 -7.09 1.31
C VAL A 59 -0.34 -6.26 0.06
N VAL A 60 0.49 -5.23 -0.07
CA VAL A 60 0.52 -4.41 -1.28
C VAL A 60 1.97 -4.35 -1.77
N LYS A 61 2.12 -3.96 -3.04
CA LYS A 61 3.43 -3.81 -3.66
C LYS A 61 3.57 -2.40 -4.18
N LYS A 62 4.79 -1.89 -4.14
CA LYS A 62 5.05 -0.58 -4.70
C LYS A 62 4.72 -0.60 -6.18
N TYR A 63 3.94 0.38 -6.62
CA TYR A 63 3.59 0.49 -8.03
C TYR A 63 4.79 1.07 -8.79
N VAL A 64 5.19 0.38 -9.82
CA VAL A 64 6.26 0.87 -10.69
C VAL A 64 5.67 1.12 -12.05
N GLU A 65 5.78 2.35 -12.49
CA GLU A 65 5.28 2.71 -13.79
C GLU A 65 6.27 2.21 -14.82
N THR A 66 5.87 1.20 -15.57
CA THR A 66 6.80 0.62 -16.51
C THR A 66 6.32 0.75 -17.92
N GLU A 67 5.28 1.48 -18.11
CA GLU A 67 4.80 1.63 -19.42
C GLU A 67 5.74 2.27 -20.25
N SER A 68 6.64 2.83 -19.65
CA SER A 68 7.68 3.30 -20.49
C SER A 68 8.13 2.22 -21.33
N GLU A 69 7.75 1.15 -21.00
CA GLU A 69 8.10 0.17 -21.81
C GLU A 69 7.07 -0.13 -22.58
N LYS A 70 6.40 0.21 -22.48
CA LYS A 70 5.62 0.04 -23.17
C LYS A 70 5.43 0.59 -24.26
N GLN A 71 5.88 1.02 -24.37
CA GLN A 71 5.95 1.26 -25.07
C GLN A 71 6.14 1.21 -25.88
N ASN A 72 6.33 0.92 -25.92
CA ASN A 72 6.71 0.60 -26.52
C ASN A 72 6.47 0.32 -27.05
N GLY A 73 6.15 0.45 -26.90
CA GLY A 73 6.19 -0.03 -27.29
C GLY A 73 6.34 -0.18 -27.72
#